data_2e4d91b814a0fcb3d460efe5f4cbef0a
#
_entry.id   2e4d91b814a0fcb3d460efe5f4cbef0a
#
_cell.length_a   1.000
_cell.length_b   1.000
_cell.length_c   1.000
_cell.angle_alpha   90.00
_cell.angle_beta   90.00
_cell.angle_gamma   90.00
#
_symmetry.space_group_name_H-M   'P 1'
#
loop_
_entity.id
_entity.type
_entity.pdbx_description
1 polymer ?
#
loop_
_entity_poly.entity_id
_entity_poly.type
_entity_poly.pdbx_seq_one_letter_code
_entity_poly.pdbx_strand_id
1 'polypeptide(L)'
;MSDSERSTAEVVREAIERDGSIRIGLARGLINARALARYLQKSTHEQYTFEALLSAIRRYPVDESAAKRVAAGKLIRKLSMKNEISVIHMRNSPELQQVLARFASEVDHASGETFRAVSTTKAVKVEIDSKNEQKLTSKLQKRDILLRESNLAEVAVDLSDIANTPGILAALSTELAINGINILEASGIGPIFGPQGATDLSQIFFLVDEKDALSAYRALRRLGKET
;
A
#
# COMPACT_ATOMS: atom_id res chain seq x y z
N MET A 1 15.20 12.91 36.20
CA MET A 1 15.67 13.54 34.94
C MET A 1 14.61 14.56 34.60
N SER A 2 14.94 15.85 34.62
CA SER A 2 14.00 16.94 34.42
C SER A 2 13.43 16.87 33.03
N ASP A 3 12.12 16.81 32.92
CA ASP A 3 11.34 17.06 31.71
C ASP A 3 11.65 18.51 31.28
N SER A 4 12.63 18.68 30.40
CA SER A 4 12.94 20.02 29.87
C SER A 4 11.71 20.43 29.06
N GLU A 5 11.06 21.53 29.46
CA GLU A 5 9.91 22.11 28.76
C GLU A 5 10.25 22.29 27.30
N ARG A 6 9.63 21.46 26.46
CA ARG A 6 9.78 21.56 25.00
C ARG A 6 9.28 22.91 24.53
N SER A 7 10.01 23.55 23.66
CA SER A 7 9.55 24.81 23.10
C SER A 7 8.32 24.62 22.22
N THR A 8 7.43 25.59 22.14
CA THR A 8 6.25 25.55 21.27
C THR A 8 6.61 25.24 19.81
N ALA A 9 7.77 25.73 19.35
CA ALA A 9 8.25 25.47 17.99
C ALA A 9 8.63 24.01 17.76
N GLU A 10 9.22 23.33 18.75
CA GLU A 10 9.56 21.92 18.70
C GLU A 10 8.31 21.05 18.68
N VAL A 11 7.33 21.37 19.53
CA VAL A 11 6.04 20.65 19.57
C VAL A 11 5.29 20.75 18.25
N VAL A 12 5.23 21.94 17.66
CA VAL A 12 4.59 22.16 16.36
C VAL A 12 5.35 21.41 15.27
N ARG A 13 6.67 21.47 15.26
CA ARG A 13 7.49 20.73 14.29
C ARG A 13 7.24 19.23 14.39
N GLU A 14 7.32 18.66 15.59
CA GLU A 14 7.10 17.24 15.83
C GLU A 14 5.71 16.79 15.38
N ALA A 15 4.67 17.58 15.67
CA ALA A 15 3.31 17.26 15.27
C ALA A 15 3.15 17.27 13.73
N ILE A 16 3.76 18.21 13.04
CA ILE A 16 3.70 18.29 11.57
C ILE A 16 4.52 17.17 10.92
N GLU A 17 5.69 16.86 11.46
CA GLU A 17 6.58 15.83 10.90
C GLU A 17 6.05 14.41 11.12
N ARG A 18 5.36 14.16 12.24
CA ARG A 18 4.74 12.87 12.54
C ARG A 18 3.50 12.56 11.68
N ASP A 19 2.77 13.59 11.27
CA ASP A 19 1.55 13.43 10.50
C ASP A 19 1.75 13.92 9.06
N GLY A 20 1.98 12.97 8.16
CA GLY A 20 2.13 13.25 6.73
C GLY A 20 0.93 13.99 6.13
N SER A 21 -0.28 13.78 6.65
CA SER A 21 -1.49 14.48 6.18
C SER A 21 -1.46 15.96 6.54
N ILE A 22 -1.00 16.29 7.76
CA ILE A 22 -0.80 17.68 8.19
C ILE A 22 0.28 18.35 7.33
N ARG A 23 1.42 17.68 7.15
CA ARG A 23 2.53 18.20 6.35
C ARG A 23 2.12 18.48 4.91
N ILE A 24 1.50 17.50 4.25
CA ILE A 24 1.02 17.64 2.86
C ILE A 24 -0.09 18.69 2.77
N GLY A 25 -1.01 18.71 3.72
CA GLY A 25 -2.12 19.66 3.74
C GLY A 25 -1.66 21.10 3.93
N LEU A 26 -0.63 21.34 4.76
CA LEU A 26 0.02 22.65 4.91
C LEU A 26 0.73 23.05 3.61
N ALA A 27 1.52 22.15 3.02
CA ALA A 27 2.25 22.40 1.78
C ALA A 27 1.31 22.75 0.60
N ARG A 28 0.10 22.24 0.62
CA ARG A 28 -0.94 22.51 -0.40
C ARG A 28 -1.87 23.65 -0.05
N GLY A 29 -1.67 24.32 1.09
CA GLY A 29 -2.56 25.39 1.55
C GLY A 29 -3.99 24.91 1.91
N LEU A 30 -4.19 23.61 2.14
CA LEU A 30 -5.50 23.03 2.47
C LEU A 30 -5.83 23.10 3.97
N ILE A 31 -4.82 23.24 4.82
CA ILE A 31 -5.00 23.29 6.27
C ILE A 31 -5.03 24.75 6.73
N ASN A 32 -6.10 25.09 7.43
CA ASN A 32 -6.21 26.37 8.12
C ASN A 32 -5.32 26.36 9.39
N ALA A 33 -4.32 27.24 9.45
CA ALA A 33 -3.38 27.34 10.57
C ALA A 33 -4.07 27.55 11.92
N ARG A 34 -5.20 28.28 11.98
CA ARG A 34 -5.98 28.47 13.21
C ARG A 34 -6.66 27.19 13.66
N ALA A 35 -7.20 26.41 12.71
CA ALA A 35 -7.81 25.13 13.01
C ALA A 35 -6.77 24.14 13.54
N LEU A 36 -5.60 24.09 12.93
CA LEU A 36 -4.49 23.26 13.39
C LEU A 36 -3.99 23.69 14.78
N ALA A 37 -3.89 25.00 15.05
CA ALA A 37 -3.48 25.49 16.37
C ALA A 37 -4.47 25.04 17.46
N ARG A 38 -5.79 25.09 17.22
CA ARG A 38 -6.81 24.59 18.15
C ARG A 38 -6.71 23.08 18.36
N TYR A 39 -6.46 22.32 17.28
CA TYR A 39 -6.25 20.88 17.35
C TYR A 39 -5.05 20.54 18.23
N LEU A 40 -3.90 21.18 17.98
CA LEU A 40 -2.68 20.97 18.77
C LEU A 40 -2.84 21.41 20.21
N GLN A 41 -3.53 22.51 20.47
CA GLN A 41 -3.81 22.96 21.85
C GLN A 41 -4.56 21.89 22.66
N LYS A 42 -5.59 21.30 22.06
CA LYS A 42 -6.35 20.22 22.70
C LYS A 42 -5.49 18.97 22.90
N SER A 43 -4.69 18.59 21.90
CA SER A 43 -3.85 17.37 21.95
C SER A 43 -2.68 17.49 22.96
N THR A 44 -2.26 18.70 23.29
CA THR A 44 -1.23 18.99 24.29
C THR A 44 -1.79 19.33 25.67
N HIS A 45 -3.07 19.00 25.94
CA HIS A 45 -3.73 19.31 27.21
C HIS A 45 -3.59 20.77 27.64
N GLU A 46 -3.64 21.71 26.67
CA GLU A 46 -3.58 23.17 26.90
C GLU A 46 -2.27 23.68 27.53
N GLN A 47 -1.20 22.90 27.50
CA GLN A 47 0.12 23.32 27.99
C GLN A 47 0.68 24.54 27.22
N TYR A 48 0.22 24.75 25.97
CA TYR A 48 0.66 25.83 25.11
C TYR A 48 -0.49 26.75 24.75
N THR A 49 -0.22 28.05 24.70
CA THR A 49 -1.26 29.02 24.33
C THR A 49 -1.56 28.94 22.82
N PHE A 50 -2.82 29.20 22.48
CA PHE A 50 -3.27 29.23 21.08
C PHE A 50 -2.41 30.13 20.20
N GLU A 51 -2.06 31.34 20.70
CA GLU A 51 -1.28 32.33 19.93
C GLU A 51 0.18 31.87 19.71
N ALA A 52 0.79 31.21 20.68
CA ALA A 52 2.12 30.63 20.54
C ALA A 52 2.14 29.51 19.48
N LEU A 53 1.17 28.61 19.55
CA LEU A 53 1.02 27.52 18.56
C LEU A 53 0.76 28.10 17.15
N LEU A 54 -0.17 29.03 17.02
CA LEU A 54 -0.49 29.67 15.74
C LEU A 54 0.73 30.38 15.13
N SER A 55 1.50 31.10 15.97
CA SER A 55 2.73 31.76 15.52
C SER A 55 3.79 30.75 15.07
N ALA A 56 3.95 29.64 15.79
CA ALA A 56 4.90 28.59 15.43
C ALA A 56 4.50 27.89 14.12
N ILE A 57 3.21 27.58 13.92
CA ILE A 57 2.69 26.98 12.67
C ILE A 57 2.95 27.89 11.48
N ARG A 58 2.72 29.21 11.60
CA ARG A 58 2.95 30.17 10.52
C ARG A 58 4.42 30.33 10.13
N ARG A 59 5.32 30.06 11.06
CA ARG A 59 6.78 30.12 10.84
C ARG A 59 7.38 28.77 10.44
N TYR A 60 6.58 27.71 10.44
CA TYR A 60 7.06 26.39 10.03
C TYR A 60 7.46 26.43 8.55
N PRO A 61 8.71 26.02 8.22
CA PRO A 61 9.16 25.98 6.84
C PRO A 61 8.43 24.86 6.09
N VAL A 62 7.53 25.24 5.21
CA VAL A 62 6.77 24.28 4.41
C VAL A 62 7.62 23.84 3.23
N ASP A 63 7.88 22.53 3.12
CA ASP A 63 8.53 21.95 1.95
C ASP A 63 7.50 21.83 0.81
N GLU A 64 7.62 22.73 -0.16
CA GLU A 64 6.74 22.73 -1.35
C GLU A 64 6.87 21.44 -2.20
N SER A 65 7.99 20.71 -2.08
CA SER A 65 8.16 19.42 -2.77
C SER A 65 7.17 18.39 -2.25
N ALA A 66 6.79 18.47 -0.97
CA ALA A 66 5.74 17.62 -0.37
C ALA A 66 4.35 17.94 -0.95
N ALA A 67 4.15 19.11 -1.55
CA ALA A 67 2.90 19.49 -2.21
C ALA A 67 2.70 18.80 -3.57
N LYS A 68 3.76 18.27 -4.18
CA LYS A 68 3.68 17.57 -5.46
C LYS A 68 2.89 16.28 -5.26
N ARG A 69 1.57 16.38 -5.45
CA ARG A 69 0.71 15.20 -5.54
C ARG A 69 1.22 14.38 -6.72
N VAL A 70 1.59 13.14 -6.45
CA VAL A 70 1.74 12.17 -7.53
C VAL A 70 0.39 12.11 -8.23
N ALA A 71 0.36 12.50 -9.49
CA ALA A 71 -0.84 12.33 -10.32
C ALA A 71 -0.98 10.84 -10.65
N ALA A 72 -1.20 10.03 -9.61
CA ALA A 72 -1.24 8.57 -9.69
C ALA A 72 -2.23 8.11 -10.76
N GLY A 73 -3.33 8.86 -10.93
CA GLY A 73 -4.32 8.58 -11.95
C GLY A 73 -3.77 8.61 -13.38
N LYS A 74 -2.85 9.53 -13.67
CA LYS A 74 -2.20 9.63 -14.99
C LYS A 74 -1.27 8.45 -15.29
N LEU A 75 -0.83 7.76 -14.27
CA LEU A 75 0.08 6.62 -14.39
C LEU A 75 -0.66 5.30 -14.55
N ILE A 76 -1.97 5.25 -14.26
CA ILE A 76 -2.78 4.05 -14.39
C ILE A 76 -3.11 3.82 -15.87
N ARG A 77 -2.55 2.76 -16.45
CA ARG A 77 -2.82 2.33 -17.83
C ARG A 77 -4.02 1.39 -17.90
N LYS A 78 -4.04 0.42 -17.01
CA LYS A 78 -5.07 -0.61 -16.96
C LYS A 78 -5.35 -1.02 -15.53
N LEU A 79 -6.60 -1.34 -15.27
CA LEU A 79 -7.05 -1.97 -14.04
C LEU A 79 -7.70 -3.30 -14.39
N SER A 80 -7.37 -4.32 -13.63
CA SER A 80 -8.05 -5.59 -13.66
C SER A 80 -8.41 -6.04 -12.24
N MET A 81 -9.39 -6.91 -12.15
CA MET A 81 -9.85 -7.48 -10.89
C MET A 81 -10.06 -8.98 -11.09
N LYS A 82 -9.64 -9.76 -10.12
CA LYS A 82 -9.77 -11.21 -10.12
C LYS A 82 -10.26 -11.67 -8.76
N ASN A 83 -11.40 -12.33 -8.75
CA ASN A 83 -11.98 -12.97 -7.56
C ASN A 83 -11.45 -14.40 -7.39
N GLU A 84 -11.91 -15.06 -6.34
CA GLU A 84 -11.57 -16.45 -6.05
C GLU A 84 -10.07 -16.68 -5.91
N ILE A 85 -9.41 -15.82 -5.15
CA ILE A 85 -8.00 -15.98 -4.76
C ILE A 85 -7.94 -16.66 -3.39
N SER A 86 -7.05 -17.63 -3.27
CA SER A 86 -6.68 -18.26 -2.00
C SER A 86 -5.21 -17.97 -1.68
N VAL A 87 -4.94 -17.77 -0.38
CA VAL A 87 -3.59 -17.62 0.16
C VAL A 87 -3.29 -18.77 1.11
N ILE A 88 -2.13 -19.38 0.92
CA ILE A 88 -1.67 -20.49 1.76
C ILE A 88 -0.33 -20.12 2.36
N HIS A 89 -0.28 -20.09 3.69
CA HIS A 89 0.94 -19.90 4.45
C HIS A 89 1.48 -21.27 4.86
N MET A 90 2.74 -21.52 4.59
CA MET A 90 3.38 -22.82 4.80
C MET A 90 4.72 -22.66 5.50
N ARG A 91 5.14 -23.69 6.24
CA ARG A 91 6.50 -23.76 6.81
C ARG A 91 7.51 -23.98 5.68
N ASN A 92 8.52 -23.14 5.62
CA ASN A 92 9.56 -23.28 4.60
C ASN A 92 10.42 -24.54 4.87
N SER A 93 10.62 -25.32 3.83
CA SER A 93 11.54 -26.47 3.81
C SER A 93 12.04 -26.72 2.39
N PRO A 94 13.16 -27.42 2.20
CA PRO A 94 13.66 -27.82 0.88
C PRO A 94 12.64 -28.64 0.09
N GLU A 95 11.90 -29.51 0.76
CA GLU A 95 10.86 -30.37 0.15
C GLU A 95 9.70 -29.51 -0.37
N LEU A 96 9.24 -28.53 0.45
CA LEU A 96 8.22 -27.59 0.03
C LEU A 96 8.63 -26.81 -1.22
N GLN A 97 9.89 -26.31 -1.25
CA GLN A 97 10.40 -25.56 -2.41
C GLN A 97 10.35 -26.39 -3.70
N GLN A 98 10.66 -27.69 -3.62
CA GLN A 98 10.56 -28.60 -4.77
C GLN A 98 9.10 -28.80 -5.21
N VAL A 99 8.17 -28.93 -4.27
CA VAL A 99 6.74 -29.05 -4.58
C VAL A 99 6.24 -27.78 -5.27
N LEU A 100 6.60 -26.62 -4.74
CA LEU A 100 6.19 -25.33 -5.32
C LEU A 100 6.78 -25.09 -6.72
N ALA A 101 8.05 -25.47 -6.94
CA ALA A 101 8.68 -25.34 -8.25
C ALA A 101 7.96 -26.22 -9.31
N ARG A 102 7.57 -27.44 -8.94
CA ARG A 102 6.78 -28.32 -9.83
C ARG A 102 5.39 -27.75 -10.05
N PHE A 103 4.72 -27.29 -8.98
CA PHE A 103 3.39 -26.71 -9.10
C PHE A 103 3.39 -25.47 -9.99
N ALA A 104 4.41 -24.60 -9.87
CA ALA A 104 4.54 -23.41 -10.71
C ALA A 104 4.59 -23.74 -12.21
N SER A 105 5.21 -24.89 -12.60
CA SER A 105 5.25 -25.33 -13.99
C SER A 105 3.92 -25.90 -14.51
N GLU A 106 2.98 -26.20 -13.61
CA GLU A 106 1.65 -26.71 -13.94
C GLU A 106 0.56 -25.63 -14.03
N VAL A 107 0.94 -24.37 -13.68
CA VAL A 107 0.01 -23.23 -13.71
C VAL A 107 -0.12 -22.71 -15.13
N ASP A 108 -1.35 -22.56 -15.60
CA ASP A 108 -1.63 -22.03 -16.94
C ASP A 108 -1.70 -20.50 -16.93
N HIS A 109 -0.52 -19.87 -16.98
CA HIS A 109 -0.40 -18.43 -17.08
C HIS A 109 -1.05 -17.85 -18.34
N ALA A 110 -1.14 -18.63 -19.43
CA ALA A 110 -1.77 -18.18 -20.68
C ALA A 110 -3.27 -17.99 -20.51
N SER A 111 -3.92 -18.79 -19.67
CA SER A 111 -5.33 -18.62 -19.29
C SER A 111 -5.53 -17.60 -18.15
N GLY A 112 -4.47 -16.96 -17.69
CA GLY A 112 -4.50 -15.95 -16.63
C GLY A 112 -4.53 -16.55 -15.22
N GLU A 113 -4.08 -17.79 -15.02
CA GLU A 113 -3.98 -18.36 -13.67
C GLU A 113 -2.92 -17.62 -12.84
N THR A 114 -3.23 -17.41 -11.57
CA THR A 114 -2.36 -16.76 -10.61
C THR A 114 -1.50 -17.78 -9.89
N PHE A 115 -0.20 -17.50 -9.84
CA PHE A 115 0.73 -18.14 -8.91
C PHE A 115 1.79 -17.12 -8.51
N ARG A 116 1.77 -16.73 -7.26
CA ARG A 116 2.81 -15.91 -6.65
C ARG A 116 3.28 -16.56 -5.36
N ALA A 117 4.58 -16.66 -5.19
CA ALA A 117 5.18 -17.23 -3.99
C ALA A 117 6.18 -16.24 -3.39
N VAL A 118 6.02 -15.95 -2.12
CA VAL A 118 6.96 -15.15 -1.34
C VAL A 118 7.57 -16.05 -0.27
N SER A 119 8.88 -16.20 -0.34
CA SER A 119 9.63 -17.07 0.58
C SER A 119 10.47 -16.27 1.54
N THR A 120 10.42 -16.65 2.81
CA THR A 120 11.30 -16.18 3.87
C THR A 120 12.04 -17.38 4.46
N THR A 121 12.98 -17.17 5.39
CA THR A 121 13.69 -18.27 6.06
C THR A 121 12.77 -19.22 6.82
N LYS A 122 11.62 -18.76 7.30
CA LYS A 122 10.71 -19.54 8.19
C LYS A 122 9.44 -19.99 7.50
N ALA A 123 8.95 -19.24 6.54
CA ALA A 123 7.64 -19.46 5.92
C ALA A 123 7.65 -19.13 4.43
N VAL A 124 6.74 -19.75 3.71
CA VAL A 124 6.38 -19.42 2.34
C VAL A 124 4.90 -19.08 2.32
N LYS A 125 4.57 -17.99 1.67
CA LYS A 125 3.20 -17.62 1.32
C LYS A 125 3.01 -17.84 -0.18
N VAL A 126 1.90 -18.47 -0.55
CA VAL A 126 1.53 -18.68 -1.95
C VAL A 126 0.12 -18.12 -2.19
N GLU A 127 -0.01 -17.33 -3.24
CA GLU A 127 -1.28 -16.84 -3.77
C GLU A 127 -1.61 -17.58 -5.05
N ILE A 128 -2.81 -18.16 -5.10
CA ILE A 128 -3.29 -18.94 -6.24
C ILE A 128 -4.78 -18.75 -6.45
N ASP A 129 -5.26 -19.14 -7.63
CA ASP A 129 -6.70 -19.30 -7.84
C ASP A 129 -7.26 -20.37 -6.90
N SER A 130 -8.41 -20.10 -6.29
CA SER A 130 -9.05 -21.02 -5.32
C SER A 130 -9.31 -22.40 -5.92
N LYS A 131 -9.60 -22.49 -7.23
CA LYS A 131 -9.75 -23.76 -7.94
C LYS A 131 -8.50 -24.65 -7.88
N ASN A 132 -7.31 -24.05 -7.73
CA ASN A 132 -6.03 -24.73 -7.68
C ASN A 132 -5.60 -25.10 -6.24
N GLU A 133 -6.31 -24.62 -5.21
CA GLU A 133 -5.96 -24.83 -3.80
C GLU A 133 -5.87 -26.32 -3.45
N GLN A 134 -6.88 -27.11 -3.81
CA GLN A 134 -6.89 -28.53 -3.52
C GLN A 134 -5.77 -29.26 -4.25
N LYS A 135 -5.47 -28.88 -5.50
CA LYS A 135 -4.38 -29.46 -6.29
C LYS A 135 -3.02 -29.23 -5.64
N LEU A 136 -2.78 -28.04 -5.06
CA LEU A 136 -1.55 -27.76 -4.34
C LEU A 136 -1.51 -28.46 -2.98
N THR A 137 -2.58 -28.31 -2.18
CA THR A 137 -2.59 -28.81 -0.80
C THR A 137 -2.56 -30.35 -0.71
N SER A 138 -3.06 -31.05 -1.73
CA SER A 138 -2.94 -32.52 -1.80
C SER A 138 -1.51 -33.03 -1.94
N LYS A 139 -0.59 -32.18 -2.40
CA LYS A 139 0.85 -32.49 -2.53
C LYS A 139 1.65 -32.16 -1.26
N LEU A 140 1.00 -31.59 -0.22
CA LEU A 140 1.62 -31.11 1.00
C LEU A 140 1.23 -31.97 2.20
N GLN A 141 2.08 -32.00 3.21
CA GLN A 141 1.71 -32.57 4.51
C GLN A 141 0.92 -31.52 5.30
N LYS A 142 -0.14 -31.96 5.99
CA LYS A 142 -1.00 -31.06 6.79
C LYS A 142 -0.21 -30.22 7.80
N ARG A 143 0.85 -30.78 8.37
CA ARG A 143 1.73 -30.09 9.35
C ARG A 143 2.51 -28.91 8.78
N ASP A 144 2.69 -28.88 7.46
CA ASP A 144 3.44 -27.83 6.78
C ASP A 144 2.57 -26.62 6.45
N ILE A 145 1.26 -26.78 6.48
CA ILE A 145 0.29 -25.71 6.27
C ILE A 145 0.05 -24.99 7.58
N LEU A 146 0.37 -23.71 7.64
CA LEU A 146 0.23 -22.86 8.83
C LEU A 146 -1.12 -22.15 8.86
N LEU A 147 -1.56 -21.62 7.72
CA LEU A 147 -2.82 -20.87 7.58
C LEU A 147 -3.31 -20.98 6.13
N ARG A 148 -4.63 -20.94 5.97
CA ARG A 148 -5.30 -20.77 4.68
C ARG A 148 -6.28 -19.64 4.78
N GLU A 149 -6.28 -18.80 3.76
CA GLU A 149 -7.20 -17.69 3.61
C GLU A 149 -7.89 -17.82 2.25
N SER A 150 -9.18 -17.68 2.22
CA SER A 150 -10.03 -17.79 1.02
C SER A 150 -10.99 -16.61 0.96
N ASN A 151 -11.81 -16.54 -0.09
CA ASN A 151 -12.71 -15.42 -0.36
C ASN A 151 -11.94 -14.10 -0.50
N LEU A 152 -10.81 -14.17 -1.18
CA LEU A 152 -9.96 -13.03 -1.45
C LEU A 152 -10.07 -12.65 -2.93
N ALA A 153 -9.76 -11.39 -3.20
CA ALA A 153 -9.67 -10.88 -4.55
C ALA A 153 -8.42 -10.05 -4.75
N GLU A 154 -7.92 -10.07 -5.96
CA GLU A 154 -6.83 -9.23 -6.41
C GLU A 154 -7.35 -8.08 -7.25
N VAL A 155 -6.87 -6.87 -6.98
CA VAL A 155 -7.00 -5.73 -7.88
C VAL A 155 -5.61 -5.36 -8.38
N ALA A 156 -5.38 -5.55 -9.67
CA ALA A 156 -4.11 -5.25 -10.32
C ALA A 156 -4.16 -3.92 -11.06
N VAL A 157 -3.10 -3.14 -10.89
CA VAL A 157 -2.89 -1.81 -11.47
C VAL A 157 -1.67 -1.86 -12.37
N ASP A 158 -1.87 -1.84 -13.67
CA ASP A 158 -0.79 -1.67 -14.65
C ASP A 158 -0.44 -0.19 -14.72
N LEU A 159 0.83 0.12 -14.57
CA LEU A 159 1.33 1.48 -14.54
C LEU A 159 2.14 1.80 -15.80
N SER A 160 2.16 3.08 -16.19
CA SER A 160 3.02 3.55 -17.28
C SER A 160 4.50 3.59 -16.85
N ASP A 161 5.41 3.77 -17.81
CA ASP A 161 6.87 3.79 -17.63
C ASP A 161 7.40 4.74 -16.54
N ILE A 162 6.58 5.71 -16.14
CA ILE A 162 6.90 6.68 -15.08
C ILE A 162 6.59 6.10 -13.68
N ALA A 163 6.31 4.81 -13.59
CA ALA A 163 5.89 4.16 -12.33
C ALA A 163 6.95 4.17 -11.21
N ASN A 164 8.22 4.45 -11.53
CA ASN A 164 9.25 4.72 -10.50
C ASN A 164 9.11 6.12 -9.88
N THR A 165 7.88 6.57 -9.70
CA THR A 165 7.57 7.85 -9.09
C THR A 165 7.38 7.66 -7.60
N PRO A 166 8.18 8.33 -6.73
CA PRO A 166 7.97 8.26 -5.29
C PRO A 166 6.54 8.61 -4.91
N GLY A 167 5.93 7.76 -4.05
CA GLY A 167 4.59 7.99 -3.53
C GLY A 167 3.45 7.38 -4.35
N ILE A 168 3.71 6.67 -5.47
CA ILE A 168 2.64 6.02 -6.24
C ILE A 168 1.88 4.99 -5.39
N LEU A 169 2.60 4.09 -4.71
CA LEU A 169 1.98 3.10 -3.83
C LEU A 169 1.19 3.77 -2.70
N ALA A 170 1.75 4.82 -2.08
CA ALA A 170 1.07 5.57 -1.04
C ALA A 170 -0.23 6.22 -1.56
N ALA A 171 -0.22 6.80 -2.76
CA ALA A 171 -1.40 7.42 -3.34
C ALA A 171 -2.51 6.40 -3.63
N LEU A 172 -2.17 5.24 -4.22
CA LEU A 172 -3.12 4.15 -4.49
C LEU A 172 -3.68 3.56 -3.19
N SER A 173 -2.81 3.27 -2.21
CA SER A 173 -3.23 2.74 -0.91
C SER A 173 -4.09 3.73 -0.13
N THR A 174 -3.77 5.02 -0.19
CA THR A 174 -4.59 6.07 0.45
C THR A 174 -5.98 6.11 -0.18
N GLU A 175 -6.11 6.00 -1.51
CA GLU A 175 -7.41 5.97 -2.18
C GLU A 175 -8.25 4.79 -1.72
N LEU A 176 -7.65 3.61 -1.56
CA LEU A 176 -8.35 2.44 -1.00
C LEU A 176 -8.76 2.68 0.46
N ALA A 177 -7.85 3.19 1.29
CA ALA A 177 -8.08 3.42 2.71
C ALA A 177 -9.21 4.43 2.98
N ILE A 178 -9.27 5.57 2.26
CA ILE A 178 -10.33 6.57 2.43
C ILE A 178 -11.70 6.06 1.95
N ASN A 179 -11.73 5.02 1.12
CA ASN A 179 -12.95 4.31 0.74
C ASN A 179 -13.29 3.15 1.69
N GLY A 180 -12.61 3.02 2.83
CA GLY A 180 -12.85 2.01 3.85
C GLY A 180 -12.41 0.60 3.48
N ILE A 181 -11.55 0.45 2.47
CA ILE A 181 -11.08 -0.85 1.96
C ILE A 181 -9.82 -1.25 2.72
N ASN A 182 -9.88 -2.41 3.37
CA ASN A 182 -8.72 -2.99 4.02
C ASN A 182 -7.83 -3.70 2.99
N ILE A 183 -6.57 -3.29 2.94
CA ILE A 183 -5.54 -3.93 2.11
C ILE A 183 -4.90 -5.03 2.95
N LEU A 184 -5.11 -6.28 2.57
CA LEU A 184 -4.49 -7.44 3.22
C LEU A 184 -3.03 -7.56 2.80
N GLU A 185 -2.76 -7.27 1.53
CA GLU A 185 -1.41 -7.21 0.98
C GLU A 185 -1.31 -6.24 -0.18
N ALA A 186 -0.13 -5.64 -0.34
CA ALA A 186 0.27 -4.92 -1.53
C ALA A 186 1.62 -5.47 -2.00
N SER A 187 1.68 -5.88 -3.24
CA SER A 187 2.89 -6.39 -3.89
C SER A 187 3.03 -5.78 -5.29
N GLY A 188 4.16 -5.94 -5.93
CA GLY A 188 4.29 -5.40 -7.27
C GLY A 188 5.59 -5.78 -7.96
N ILE A 189 5.59 -5.54 -9.27
CA ILE A 189 6.75 -5.62 -10.14
C ILE A 189 7.06 -4.18 -10.55
N GLY A 190 8.24 -3.70 -10.18
CA GLY A 190 8.72 -2.38 -10.60
C GLY A 190 9.23 -2.39 -12.05
N PRO A 191 9.56 -1.23 -12.59
CA PRO A 191 10.16 -1.13 -13.90
C PRO A 191 11.49 -1.89 -13.94
N ILE A 192 11.67 -2.74 -14.93
CA ILE A 192 12.93 -3.45 -15.15
C ILE A 192 13.76 -2.60 -16.09
N PHE A 193 14.87 -2.07 -15.60
CA PHE A 193 15.82 -1.30 -16.40
C PHE A 193 16.86 -2.25 -17.00
N GLY A 194 16.85 -2.38 -18.31
CA GLY A 194 17.83 -3.17 -19.06
C GLY A 194 18.60 -2.31 -20.07
N PRO A 195 19.57 -2.89 -20.78
CA PRO A 195 20.34 -2.19 -21.82
C PRO A 195 19.46 -1.62 -22.95
N GLN A 196 18.24 -2.10 -23.08
CA GLN A 196 17.28 -1.68 -24.11
C GLN A 196 16.22 -0.68 -23.58
N GLY A 197 16.41 -0.15 -22.38
CA GLY A 197 15.46 0.76 -21.71
C GLY A 197 14.61 0.10 -20.64
N ALA A 198 13.64 0.85 -20.11
CA ALA A 198 12.68 0.35 -19.13
C ALA A 198 11.64 -0.56 -19.79
N THR A 199 11.33 -1.68 -19.17
CA THR A 199 10.25 -2.55 -19.63
C THR A 199 8.90 -2.05 -19.10
N ASP A 200 7.87 -2.24 -19.91
CA ASP A 200 6.49 -1.81 -19.65
C ASP A 200 5.72 -2.76 -18.68
N LEU A 201 6.43 -3.33 -17.70
CA LEU A 201 5.93 -4.39 -16.82
C LEU A 201 5.61 -3.91 -15.38
N SER A 202 5.48 -2.59 -15.19
CA SER A 202 5.18 -2.07 -13.85
C SER A 202 3.74 -2.37 -13.45
N GLN A 203 3.59 -3.20 -12.44
CA GLN A 203 2.29 -3.64 -11.91
C GLN A 203 2.30 -3.55 -10.38
N ILE A 204 1.18 -3.10 -9.81
CA ILE A 204 0.91 -3.20 -8.36
C ILE A 204 -0.33 -4.07 -8.18
N PHE A 205 -0.26 -5.00 -7.25
CA PHE A 205 -1.35 -5.90 -6.89
C PHE A 205 -1.79 -5.58 -5.47
N PHE A 206 -3.09 -5.40 -5.28
CA PHE A 206 -3.72 -5.28 -3.97
C PHE A 206 -4.57 -6.51 -3.72
N LEU A 207 -4.27 -7.23 -2.65
CA LEU A 207 -5.10 -8.30 -2.14
C LEU A 207 -6.08 -7.71 -1.13
N VAL A 208 -7.35 -7.96 -1.33
CA VAL A 208 -8.45 -7.47 -0.50
C VAL A 208 -9.45 -8.60 -0.23
N ASP A 209 -10.34 -8.41 0.72
CA ASP A 209 -11.50 -9.29 0.91
C ASP A 209 -12.37 -9.25 -0.38
N GLU A 210 -12.86 -10.39 -0.84
CA GLU A 210 -13.62 -10.48 -2.08
C GLU A 210 -14.87 -9.57 -2.10
N LYS A 211 -15.51 -9.38 -0.95
CA LYS A 211 -16.65 -8.46 -0.81
C LYS A 211 -16.29 -7.01 -1.15
N ASP A 212 -15.03 -6.62 -0.97
CA ASP A 212 -14.54 -5.26 -1.19
C ASP A 212 -13.94 -5.06 -2.59
N ALA A 213 -13.77 -6.13 -3.37
CA ALA A 213 -13.08 -6.14 -4.66
C ALA A 213 -13.64 -5.09 -5.66
N LEU A 214 -14.96 -5.08 -5.84
CA LEU A 214 -15.60 -4.15 -6.76
C LEU A 214 -15.48 -2.69 -6.30
N SER A 215 -15.54 -2.47 -4.99
CA SER A 215 -15.35 -1.13 -4.39
C SER A 215 -13.91 -0.66 -4.55
N ALA A 216 -12.93 -1.54 -4.36
CA ALA A 216 -11.51 -1.27 -4.59
C ALA A 216 -11.24 -0.90 -6.06
N TYR A 217 -11.74 -1.71 -6.98
CA TYR A 217 -11.62 -1.44 -8.41
C TYR A 217 -12.23 -0.08 -8.79
N ARG A 218 -13.43 0.23 -8.28
CA ARG A 218 -14.11 1.51 -8.55
C ARG A 218 -13.36 2.71 -7.98
N ALA A 219 -12.80 2.58 -6.77
CA ALA A 219 -12.01 3.62 -6.14
C ALA A 219 -10.78 3.96 -7.00
N LEU A 220 -9.99 2.96 -7.37
CA LEU A 220 -8.80 3.15 -8.22
C LEU A 220 -9.15 3.66 -9.63
N ARG A 221 -10.27 3.20 -10.20
CA ARG A 221 -10.75 3.68 -11.50
C ARG A 221 -11.13 5.16 -11.47
N ARG A 222 -11.71 5.67 -10.37
CA ARG A 222 -12.02 7.11 -10.23
C ARG A 222 -10.73 7.93 -10.22
N LEU A 223 -9.71 7.47 -9.51
CA LEU A 223 -8.41 8.12 -9.48
C LEU A 223 -7.81 8.29 -10.90
N GLY A 224 -8.01 7.29 -11.78
CA GLY A 224 -7.54 7.32 -13.18
C GLY A 224 -8.38 8.19 -14.12
N LYS A 225 -9.61 8.58 -13.73
CA LYS A 225 -10.51 9.39 -14.56
C LYS A 225 -10.48 10.88 -14.27
N GLU A 226 -9.86 11.30 -13.17
CA GLU A 226 -9.77 12.72 -12.78
C GLU A 226 -8.68 13.50 -13.55
N THR A 227 -8.44 13.09 -14.80
CA THR A 227 -7.47 13.73 -15.70
C THR A 227 -8.19 14.25 -16.97
#